data_22b5b51d9c491e4f62c9306292f6d301
#
_entry.id   22b5b51d9c491e4f62c9306292f6d301
#
_cell.length_a   1.000
_cell.length_b   1.000
_cell.length_c   1.000
_cell.angle_alpha   90.00
_cell.angle_beta   90.00
_cell.angle_gamma   90.00
#
_symmetry.space_group_name_H-M   'P 1'
#
loop_
_entity.id
_entity.type
_entity.pdbx_description
1 polymer ?
#
loop_
_entity_poly.entity_id
_entity_poly.type
_entity_poly.pdbx_seq_one_letter_code
_entity_poly.pdbx_strand_id
1 'polypeptide(L)'
;AGAKLAVVYHPLAAALYRTPGECGCDIAVGEGQPLGLPLGFGGPYLGMMTAKKAMMRRLPGRIVGETTDRDGRRAFVLTLQAREQHIRREKASSSVCSNEALCALRAGAYLAAMGPEGLRPVAAQCYSKAHYLADRLAEAGLTRAHAGEFFHEFVTKCDQPERLLAALSENGI
;
A
#
# COMPACT_ATOMS: atom_id res chain seq x y z
N ALA A 1 -19.57 19.45 5.81
CA ALA A 1 -18.50 20.18 6.49
C ALA A 1 -17.29 20.53 5.60
N GLY A 2 -17.22 20.05 4.34
CA GLY A 2 -16.13 20.35 3.41
C GLY A 2 -14.80 19.63 3.72
N ALA A 3 -14.77 18.78 4.72
CA ALA A 3 -13.59 17.99 5.06
C ALA A 3 -13.26 16.97 3.96
N LYS A 4 -11.96 16.63 3.84
CA LYS A 4 -11.47 15.60 2.94
C LYS A 4 -11.27 14.29 3.71
N LEU A 5 -11.61 13.17 3.06
CA LEU A 5 -11.38 11.83 3.59
C LEU A 5 -10.10 11.25 2.98
N ALA A 6 -9.10 11.02 3.82
CA ALA A 6 -7.91 10.26 3.46
C ALA A 6 -7.98 8.87 4.12
N VAL A 7 -7.69 7.84 3.35
CA VAL A 7 -7.73 6.43 3.80
C VAL A 7 -6.34 5.81 3.63
N VAL A 8 -5.82 5.23 4.69
CA VAL A 8 -4.67 4.32 4.63
C VAL A 8 -5.21 2.91 4.46
N TYR A 9 -4.72 2.16 3.48
CA TYR A 9 -5.24 0.84 3.19
C TYR A 9 -4.14 -0.15 2.80
N HIS A 10 -4.40 -1.43 3.08
CA HIS A 10 -3.56 -2.52 2.61
C HIS A 10 -4.04 -2.98 1.22
N PRO A 11 -3.17 -3.08 0.20
CA PRO A 11 -3.59 -3.33 -1.19
C PRO A 11 -4.32 -4.67 -1.38
N LEU A 12 -3.90 -5.73 -0.68
CA LEU A 12 -4.59 -7.02 -0.77
C LEU A 12 -5.99 -7.00 -0.13
N ALA A 13 -6.22 -6.15 0.87
CA ALA A 13 -7.55 -6.02 1.47
C ALA A 13 -8.61 -5.55 0.46
N ALA A 14 -8.20 -4.75 -0.53
CA ALA A 14 -9.08 -4.29 -1.61
C ALA A 14 -9.62 -5.43 -2.51
N ALA A 15 -9.03 -6.63 -2.46
CA ALA A 15 -9.54 -7.80 -3.16
C ALA A 15 -10.73 -8.49 -2.44
N LEU A 16 -10.94 -8.19 -1.14
CA LEU A 16 -12.02 -8.77 -0.33
C LEU A 16 -13.04 -7.73 0.13
N TYR A 17 -12.59 -6.52 0.43
CA TYR A 17 -13.40 -5.44 0.99
C TYR A 17 -13.72 -4.39 -0.07
N ARG A 18 -14.64 -3.51 0.27
CA ARG A 18 -14.92 -2.32 -0.54
C ARG A 18 -13.65 -1.47 -0.66
N THR A 19 -13.33 -1.07 -1.86
CA THR A 19 -12.17 -0.22 -2.12
C THR A 19 -12.34 1.17 -1.49
N PRO A 20 -11.24 1.88 -1.17
CA PRO A 20 -11.32 3.26 -0.70
C PRO A 20 -12.13 4.18 -1.62
N GLY A 21 -12.04 3.97 -2.94
CA GLY A 21 -12.83 4.73 -3.93
C GLY A 21 -14.32 4.50 -3.78
N GLU A 22 -14.77 3.27 -3.61
CA GLU A 22 -16.19 2.92 -3.36
C GLU A 22 -16.69 3.45 -2.02
N CYS A 23 -15.79 3.65 -1.05
CA CYS A 23 -16.09 4.30 0.22
C CYS A 23 -16.12 5.84 0.11
N GLY A 24 -15.89 6.40 -1.08
CA GLY A 24 -15.98 7.83 -1.33
C GLY A 24 -14.75 8.65 -0.88
N CYS A 25 -13.61 8.00 -0.59
CA CYS A 25 -12.40 8.72 -0.17
C CYS A 25 -11.92 9.74 -1.21
N ASP A 26 -11.26 10.79 -0.75
CA ASP A 26 -10.63 11.79 -1.63
C ASP A 26 -9.20 11.41 -1.98
N ILE A 27 -8.49 10.78 -1.04
CA ILE A 27 -7.11 10.31 -1.18
C ILE A 27 -7.02 8.93 -0.54
N ALA A 28 -6.37 7.99 -1.20
CA ALA A 28 -5.99 6.71 -0.59
C ALA A 28 -4.49 6.50 -0.72
N VAL A 29 -3.87 6.06 0.37
CA VAL A 29 -2.44 5.76 0.46
C VAL A 29 -2.23 4.36 1.01
N GLY A 30 -1.14 3.73 0.63
CA GLY A 30 -0.80 2.39 1.09
C GLY A 30 0.63 2.02 0.74
N GLU A 31 1.04 0.86 1.21
CA GLU A 31 2.33 0.26 0.91
C GLU A 31 2.15 -0.90 -0.06
N GLY A 32 2.89 -0.88 -1.17
CA GLY A 32 2.80 -1.89 -2.23
C GLY A 32 3.74 -3.09 -2.06
N GLN A 33 4.50 -3.15 -0.98
CA GLN A 33 5.40 -4.29 -0.73
C GLN A 33 4.70 -5.66 -0.85
N PRO A 34 3.45 -5.85 -0.38
CA PRO A 34 2.73 -7.12 -0.51
C PRO A 34 2.41 -7.53 -1.96
N LEU A 35 2.64 -6.67 -2.93
CA LEU A 35 2.44 -6.94 -4.35
C LEU A 35 3.70 -7.55 -5.00
N GLY A 36 4.26 -8.59 -4.38
CA GLY A 36 5.35 -9.38 -4.94
C GLY A 36 6.76 -8.83 -4.67
N LEU A 37 6.92 -7.87 -3.77
CA LEU A 37 8.26 -7.45 -3.32
C LEU A 37 8.69 -8.27 -2.10
N PRO A 38 10.00 -8.66 -1.99
CA PRO A 38 10.50 -9.32 -0.80
C PRO A 38 10.61 -8.37 0.38
N LEU A 39 10.78 -8.91 1.58
CA LEU A 39 11.19 -8.14 2.74
C LEU A 39 12.60 -7.58 2.52
N GLY A 40 12.74 -6.27 2.51
CA GLY A 40 13.98 -5.58 2.19
C GLY A 40 14.81 -5.15 3.40
N PHE A 41 14.35 -5.38 4.62
CA PHE A 41 15.04 -5.02 5.88
C PHE A 41 15.61 -3.59 5.87
N GLY A 42 14.77 -2.62 5.48
CA GLY A 42 15.17 -1.22 5.29
C GLY A 42 15.54 -0.84 3.85
N GLY A 43 15.42 -1.78 2.91
CA GLY A 43 15.55 -1.52 1.47
C GLY A 43 14.34 -0.81 0.88
N PRO A 44 14.30 -0.58 -0.44
CA PRO A 44 13.21 0.17 -1.04
C PRO A 44 11.90 -0.64 -1.02
N TYR A 45 10.84 0.04 -0.64
CA TYR A 45 9.47 -0.44 -0.75
C TYR A 45 8.71 0.33 -1.83
N LEU A 46 7.39 0.30 -1.83
CA LEU A 46 6.57 0.91 -2.87
C LEU A 46 5.40 1.69 -2.26
N GLY A 47 5.61 2.95 -1.97
CA GLY A 47 4.54 3.84 -1.58
C GLY A 47 3.51 4.01 -2.70
N MET A 48 2.24 3.79 -2.38
CA MET A 48 1.14 3.96 -3.32
C MET A 48 0.26 5.13 -2.89
N MET A 49 -0.14 5.95 -3.86
CA MET A 49 -1.06 7.06 -3.62
C MET A 49 -2.03 7.22 -4.78
N THR A 50 -3.30 7.29 -4.46
CA THR A 50 -4.36 7.60 -5.40
C THR A 50 -5.20 8.77 -4.90
N ALA A 51 -5.80 9.55 -5.79
CA ALA A 51 -6.66 10.66 -5.42
C ALA A 51 -7.73 10.91 -6.48
N LYS A 52 -8.83 11.57 -6.08
CA LYS A 52 -9.83 12.04 -7.02
C LYS A 52 -9.22 13.01 -8.06
N LYS A 53 -9.71 12.97 -9.28
CA LYS A 53 -9.26 13.82 -10.40
C LYS A 53 -9.14 15.32 -10.02
N ALA A 54 -10.04 15.82 -9.19
CA ALA A 54 -10.02 17.21 -8.72
C ALA A 54 -8.75 17.57 -7.92
N MET A 55 -8.05 16.56 -7.35
CA MET A 55 -6.82 16.73 -6.56
C MET A 55 -5.55 16.46 -7.37
N MET A 56 -5.64 16.01 -8.61
CA MET A 56 -4.52 15.60 -9.45
C MET A 56 -3.36 16.62 -9.48
N ARG A 57 -3.67 17.92 -9.56
CA ARG A 57 -2.66 18.99 -9.58
C ARG A 57 -1.93 19.19 -8.26
N ARG A 58 -2.42 18.58 -7.17
CA ARG A 58 -1.83 18.66 -5.81
C ARG A 58 -1.10 17.37 -5.42
N LEU A 59 -1.15 16.33 -6.25
CA LEU A 59 -0.41 15.10 -5.99
C LEU A 59 1.10 15.37 -6.02
N PRO A 60 1.88 14.82 -5.10
CA PRO A 60 3.33 14.82 -5.20
C PRO A 60 3.80 13.91 -6.34
N GLY A 61 5.07 14.06 -6.73
CA GLY A 61 5.70 13.22 -7.73
C GLY A 61 5.33 13.58 -9.17
N ARG A 62 5.81 12.78 -10.09
CA ARG A 62 5.66 12.98 -11.53
C ARG A 62 4.44 12.25 -12.05
N ILE A 63 3.70 12.88 -12.96
CA ILE A 63 2.53 12.30 -13.61
C ILE A 63 2.84 12.15 -15.09
N VAL A 64 2.75 10.92 -15.58
CA VAL A 64 2.93 10.56 -16.98
C VAL A 64 1.56 10.54 -17.66
N GLY A 65 1.47 11.22 -18.81
CA GLY A 65 0.29 11.19 -19.68
C GLY A 65 0.52 10.31 -20.90
N GLU A 66 -0.51 9.65 -21.36
CA GLU A 66 -0.50 8.94 -22.63
C GLU A 66 -0.80 9.93 -23.77
N THR A 67 -0.08 9.78 -24.87
CA THR A 67 -0.23 10.58 -26.09
C THR A 67 0.14 9.73 -27.31
N THR A 68 0.22 10.34 -28.47
CA THR A 68 0.79 9.74 -29.68
C THR A 68 2.01 10.51 -30.12
N ASP A 69 2.98 9.82 -30.70
CA ASP A 69 4.15 10.45 -31.34
C ASP A 69 3.77 11.02 -32.73
N ARG A 70 4.76 11.61 -33.41
CA ARG A 70 4.57 12.19 -34.75
C ARG A 70 4.16 11.14 -35.81
N ASP A 71 4.43 9.87 -35.56
CA ASP A 71 4.13 8.76 -36.45
C ASP A 71 2.77 8.09 -36.07
N GLY A 72 2.03 8.66 -35.11
CA GLY A 72 0.75 8.17 -34.63
C GLY A 72 0.84 6.96 -33.69
N ARG A 73 2.05 6.59 -33.22
CA ARG A 73 2.26 5.48 -32.30
C ARG A 73 2.03 5.93 -30.86
N ARG A 74 1.55 5.02 -30.03
CA ARG A 74 1.40 5.23 -28.59
C ARG A 74 2.70 5.70 -27.95
N ALA A 75 2.66 6.82 -27.24
CA ALA A 75 3.80 7.40 -26.57
C ALA A 75 3.41 7.92 -25.19
N PHE A 76 4.40 8.24 -24.35
CA PHE A 76 4.20 8.76 -23.01
C PHE A 76 5.03 10.02 -22.80
N VAL A 77 4.47 10.95 -22.05
CA VAL A 77 5.08 12.26 -21.78
C VAL A 77 4.88 12.69 -20.33
N LEU A 78 5.86 13.35 -19.74
CA LEU A 78 5.70 13.97 -18.44
C LEU A 78 4.73 15.14 -18.53
N THR A 79 3.73 15.15 -17.65
CA THR A 79 2.70 16.18 -17.56
C THR A 79 2.84 17.00 -16.28
N LEU A 80 2.18 18.18 -16.22
CA LEU A 80 2.12 19.04 -15.05
C LEU A 80 3.51 19.46 -14.50
N GLN A 81 4.52 19.55 -15.35
CA GLN A 81 5.90 19.85 -14.98
C GLN A 81 6.07 21.23 -14.34
N ALA A 82 5.16 22.17 -14.57
CA ALA A 82 5.22 23.51 -14.00
C ALA A 82 5.24 23.57 -12.46
N ARG A 83 4.94 22.47 -11.77
CA ARG A 83 5.01 22.34 -10.30
C ARG A 83 6.33 21.74 -9.80
N GLU A 84 7.18 21.25 -10.72
CA GLU A 84 8.44 20.57 -10.42
C GLU A 84 9.58 21.56 -10.13
N GLN A 85 10.55 21.10 -9.35
CA GLN A 85 11.68 21.92 -8.88
C GLN A 85 12.56 22.44 -10.03
N HIS A 86 12.77 21.65 -11.09
CA HIS A 86 13.56 22.06 -12.25
C HIS A 86 12.95 23.22 -13.05
N ILE A 87 11.64 23.49 -12.87
CA ILE A 87 10.93 24.61 -13.49
C ILE A 87 10.75 25.76 -12.48
N ARG A 88 10.24 25.45 -11.28
CA ARG A 88 9.84 26.46 -10.29
C ARG A 88 10.87 26.74 -9.21
N ARG A 89 11.95 25.98 -9.14
CA ARG A 89 13.01 26.10 -8.14
C ARG A 89 12.43 26.08 -6.71
N GLU A 90 12.75 27.10 -5.90
CA GLU A 90 12.26 27.22 -4.51
C GLU A 90 10.74 27.33 -4.37
N LYS A 91 10.03 27.65 -5.45
CA LYS A 91 8.57 27.76 -5.47
C LYS A 91 7.87 26.48 -5.91
N ALA A 92 8.62 25.38 -6.07
CA ALA A 92 8.05 24.10 -6.47
C ALA A 92 7.09 23.58 -5.42
N SER A 93 5.93 23.07 -5.86
CA SER A 93 4.98 22.38 -5.01
C SER A 93 5.26 20.87 -4.91
N SER A 94 6.18 20.35 -5.71
CA SER A 94 6.64 18.96 -5.69
C SER A 94 8.16 18.92 -5.80
N SER A 95 8.81 18.31 -4.81
CA SER A 95 10.27 18.13 -4.75
C SER A 95 10.67 16.67 -4.52
N VAL A 96 9.74 15.73 -4.74
CA VAL A 96 9.98 14.30 -4.55
C VAL A 96 10.93 13.80 -5.64
N CYS A 97 12.11 13.34 -5.22
CA CYS A 97 13.15 12.78 -6.09
C CYS A 97 13.31 11.27 -5.98
N SER A 98 12.65 10.62 -5.03
CA SER A 98 12.70 9.16 -4.89
C SER A 98 12.13 8.49 -6.12
N ASN A 99 12.78 7.43 -6.55
CA ASN A 99 12.39 6.68 -7.73
C ASN A 99 12.35 5.20 -7.41
N GLU A 100 11.15 4.68 -7.19
CA GLU A 100 10.89 3.27 -6.93
C GLU A 100 10.36 2.56 -8.19
N ALA A 101 10.79 3.01 -9.37
CA ALA A 101 10.31 2.49 -10.64
C ALA A 101 10.53 0.98 -10.80
N LEU A 102 11.64 0.44 -10.29
CA LEU A 102 11.91 -1.00 -10.31
C LEU A 102 10.92 -1.75 -9.41
N CYS A 103 10.62 -1.23 -8.23
CA CYS A 103 9.61 -1.80 -7.33
C CYS A 103 8.21 -1.74 -7.96
N ALA A 104 7.87 -0.61 -8.60
CA ALA A 104 6.61 -0.45 -9.33
C ALA A 104 6.50 -1.43 -10.51
N LEU A 105 7.57 -1.62 -11.28
CA LEU A 105 7.62 -2.60 -12.37
C LEU A 105 7.39 -4.02 -11.86
N ARG A 106 8.07 -4.38 -10.76
CA ARG A 106 7.92 -5.70 -10.14
C ARG A 106 6.49 -5.94 -9.64
N ALA A 107 5.90 -4.95 -8.95
CA ALA A 107 4.51 -5.02 -8.52
C ALA A 107 3.55 -5.12 -9.72
N GLY A 108 3.81 -4.38 -10.79
CA GLY A 108 3.04 -4.47 -12.04
C GLY A 108 3.11 -5.86 -12.67
N ALA A 109 4.30 -6.47 -12.72
CA ALA A 109 4.48 -7.83 -13.22
C ALA A 109 3.74 -8.86 -12.33
N TYR A 110 3.83 -8.71 -11.01
CA TYR A 110 3.08 -9.55 -10.06
C TYR A 110 1.56 -9.44 -10.29
N LEU A 111 1.04 -8.22 -10.38
CA LEU A 111 -0.38 -7.98 -10.63
C LEU A 111 -0.85 -8.56 -11.98
N ALA A 112 -0.03 -8.43 -13.01
CA ALA A 112 -0.33 -9.00 -14.33
C ALA A 112 -0.34 -10.53 -14.31
N ALA A 113 0.59 -11.15 -13.58
CA ALA A 113 0.68 -12.61 -13.46
C ALA A 113 -0.45 -13.20 -12.61
N MET A 114 -0.81 -12.54 -11.51
CA MET A 114 -1.85 -13.02 -10.60
C MET A 114 -3.25 -12.77 -11.14
N GLY A 115 -3.47 -11.62 -11.74
CA GLY A 115 -4.80 -11.17 -12.15
C GLY A 115 -5.78 -11.05 -10.96
N PRO A 116 -7.04 -10.69 -11.21
CA PRO A 116 -8.06 -10.58 -10.15
C PRO A 116 -8.35 -11.95 -9.50
N GLU A 117 -8.33 -13.01 -10.29
CA GLU A 117 -8.60 -14.37 -9.81
C GLU A 117 -7.49 -14.91 -8.89
N GLY A 118 -6.24 -14.50 -9.08
CA GLY A 118 -5.13 -14.88 -8.21
C GLY A 118 -5.04 -14.02 -6.94
N LEU A 119 -5.34 -12.73 -7.01
CA LEU A 119 -5.26 -11.83 -5.86
C LEU A 119 -6.28 -12.15 -4.77
N ARG A 120 -7.51 -12.53 -5.16
CA ARG A 120 -8.58 -12.84 -4.22
C ARG A 120 -8.26 -14.02 -3.28
N PRO A 121 -7.79 -15.20 -3.77
CA PRO A 121 -7.33 -16.28 -2.92
C PRO A 121 -6.17 -15.91 -2.00
N VAL A 122 -5.20 -15.12 -2.48
CA VAL A 122 -4.09 -14.63 -1.64
C VAL A 122 -4.61 -13.80 -0.48
N ALA A 123 -5.48 -12.85 -0.75
CA ALA A 123 -6.10 -12.01 0.28
C ALA A 123 -6.94 -12.84 1.27
N ALA A 124 -7.71 -13.82 0.77
CA ALA A 124 -8.51 -14.71 1.60
C ALA A 124 -7.63 -15.57 2.53
N GLN A 125 -6.48 -16.05 2.05
CA GLN A 125 -5.54 -16.78 2.89
C GLN A 125 -4.86 -15.90 3.94
N CYS A 126 -4.49 -14.66 3.60
CA CYS A 126 -3.96 -13.71 4.58
C CYS A 126 -4.97 -13.46 5.70
N TYR A 127 -6.21 -13.21 5.35
CA TYR A 127 -7.31 -13.05 6.29
C TYR A 127 -7.48 -14.30 7.19
N SER A 128 -7.72 -15.45 6.58
CA SER A 128 -8.01 -16.71 7.29
C SER A 128 -6.89 -17.12 8.24
N LYS A 129 -5.62 -17.03 7.80
CA LYS A 129 -4.47 -17.40 8.64
C LYS A 129 -4.28 -16.45 9.81
N ALA A 130 -4.50 -15.15 9.63
CA ALA A 130 -4.39 -14.17 10.70
C ALA A 130 -5.50 -14.35 11.75
N HIS A 131 -6.72 -14.64 11.32
CA HIS A 131 -7.84 -14.93 12.23
C HIS A 131 -7.61 -16.24 12.98
N TYR A 132 -7.16 -17.29 12.29
CA TYR A 132 -6.76 -18.54 12.94
C TYR A 132 -5.69 -18.31 14.01
N LEU A 133 -4.64 -17.51 13.70
CA LEU A 133 -3.60 -17.18 14.67
C LEU A 133 -4.17 -16.42 15.87
N ALA A 134 -5.05 -15.46 15.64
CA ALA A 134 -5.67 -14.69 16.71
C ALA A 134 -6.48 -15.59 17.67
N ASP A 135 -7.22 -16.55 17.13
CA ASP A 135 -7.98 -17.52 17.93
C ASP A 135 -7.04 -18.43 18.73
N ARG A 136 -5.99 -18.96 18.12
CA ARG A 136 -4.99 -19.81 18.82
C ARG A 136 -4.25 -19.06 19.91
N LEU A 137 -3.91 -17.80 19.69
CA LEU A 137 -3.27 -16.96 20.70
C LEU A 137 -4.23 -16.64 21.87
N ALA A 138 -5.50 -16.43 21.59
CA ALA A 138 -6.51 -16.23 22.62
C ALA A 138 -6.68 -17.48 23.50
N GLU A 139 -6.67 -18.67 22.91
CA GLU A 139 -6.68 -19.95 23.65
C GLU A 139 -5.42 -20.12 24.52
N ALA A 140 -4.29 -19.59 24.08
CA ALA A 140 -3.06 -19.55 24.85
C ALA A 140 -2.98 -18.41 25.89
N GLY A 141 -4.06 -17.63 26.06
CA GLY A 141 -4.14 -16.54 27.04
C GLY A 141 -3.73 -15.16 26.51
N LEU A 142 -3.28 -15.06 25.25
CA LEU A 142 -2.92 -13.80 24.60
C LEU A 142 -4.12 -13.20 23.87
N THR A 143 -5.01 -12.54 24.60
CA THR A 143 -6.22 -11.96 24.03
C THR A 143 -5.96 -10.72 23.20
N ARG A 144 -6.82 -10.48 22.19
CA ARG A 144 -6.71 -9.25 21.38
C ARG A 144 -6.89 -7.99 22.24
N ALA A 145 -6.11 -6.96 21.95
CA ALA A 145 -6.21 -5.66 22.61
C ALA A 145 -7.46 -4.87 22.17
N HIS A 146 -7.94 -5.11 20.95
CA HIS A 146 -9.07 -4.42 20.36
C HIS A 146 -10.10 -5.41 19.83
N ALA A 147 -11.38 -5.12 20.06
CA ALA A 147 -12.49 -5.98 19.64
C ALA A 147 -12.94 -5.76 18.18
N GLY A 148 -12.40 -4.74 17.48
CA GLY A 148 -12.78 -4.39 16.12
C GLY A 148 -12.43 -5.47 15.09
N GLU A 149 -13.11 -5.42 13.95
CA GLU A 149 -12.75 -6.22 12.79
C GLU A 149 -11.35 -5.85 12.28
N PHE A 150 -10.62 -6.82 11.73
CA PHE A 150 -9.30 -6.61 11.17
C PHE A 150 -9.10 -7.46 9.91
N PHE A 151 -8.18 -7.07 9.05
CA PHE A 151 -7.84 -7.86 7.86
C PHE A 151 -6.83 -8.96 8.21
N HIS A 152 -5.59 -8.59 8.53
CA HIS A 152 -4.54 -9.57 8.84
C HIS A 152 -3.54 -9.05 9.90
N GLU A 153 -3.76 -7.86 10.42
CA GLU A 153 -2.96 -7.28 11.49
C GLU A 153 -3.82 -7.08 12.73
N PHE A 154 -3.31 -7.52 13.88
CA PHE A 154 -3.97 -7.36 15.16
C PHE A 154 -2.94 -7.24 16.29
N VAL A 155 -3.37 -6.73 17.42
CA VAL A 155 -2.53 -6.56 18.61
C VAL A 155 -3.07 -7.44 19.72
N THR A 156 -2.19 -8.17 20.40
CA THR A 156 -2.51 -8.93 21.62
C THR A 156 -2.00 -8.23 22.86
N LYS A 157 -2.65 -8.45 23.99
CA LYS A 157 -2.18 -8.05 25.31
C LYS A 157 -1.17 -9.05 25.80
N CYS A 158 -0.04 -8.56 26.31
CA CYS A 158 1.00 -9.38 26.91
C CYS A 158 1.64 -8.63 28.08
N ASP A 159 1.64 -9.23 29.26
CA ASP A 159 2.19 -8.60 30.48
C ASP A 159 3.73 -8.65 30.52
N GLN A 160 4.34 -9.60 29.80
CA GLN A 160 5.80 -9.79 29.74
C GLN A 160 6.27 -9.95 28.29
N PRO A 161 6.16 -8.92 27.44
CA PRO A 161 6.47 -9.04 26.01
C PRO A 161 7.92 -9.40 25.74
N GLU A 162 8.87 -8.88 26.52
CA GLU A 162 10.30 -9.16 26.36
C GLU A 162 10.63 -10.63 26.62
N ARG A 163 10.03 -11.23 27.66
CA ARG A 163 10.19 -12.66 27.96
C ARG A 163 9.58 -13.53 26.87
N LEU A 164 8.42 -13.14 26.33
CA LEU A 164 7.80 -13.85 25.22
C LEU A 164 8.66 -13.78 23.96
N LEU A 165 9.20 -12.61 23.63
CA LEU A 165 10.08 -12.44 22.48
C LEU A 165 11.38 -13.24 22.62
N ALA A 166 11.99 -13.28 23.83
CA ALA A 166 13.15 -14.12 24.07
C ALA A 166 12.85 -15.60 23.85
N ALA A 167 11.74 -16.10 24.39
CA ALA A 167 11.32 -17.49 24.20
C ALA A 167 11.02 -17.82 22.73
N LEU A 168 10.41 -16.92 21.97
CA LEU A 168 10.16 -17.09 20.53
C LEU A 168 11.49 -17.17 19.77
N SER A 169 12.43 -16.28 20.05
CA SER A 169 13.75 -16.26 19.43
C SER A 169 14.55 -17.53 19.72
N GLU A 170 14.50 -18.07 20.94
CA GLU A 170 15.14 -19.35 21.30
C GLU A 170 14.56 -20.54 20.51
N ASN A 171 13.31 -20.44 20.07
CA ASN A 171 12.62 -21.43 19.24
C ASN A 171 12.68 -21.14 17.74
N GLY A 172 13.45 -20.13 17.32
CA GLY A 172 13.65 -19.80 15.91
C GLY A 172 12.47 -19.06 15.26
N ILE A 173 11.66 -18.38 16.06
CA ILE A 173 10.50 -17.59 15.62
C ILE A 173 10.80 -16.11 15.77
#